data_27e10cf06a9e0023b40d2d1525d8a672
#
_entry.id   27e10cf06a9e0023b40d2d1525d8a672
#
_cell.length_a   1.000
_cell.length_b   1.000
_cell.length_c   1.000
_cell.angle_alpha   90.00
_cell.angle_beta   90.00
_cell.angle_gamma   90.00
#
_symmetry.space_group_name_H-M   'P 1'
#
loop_
_entity.id
_entity.type
_entity.pdbx_description
1 polymer ?
#
loop_
_entity_poly.entity_id
_entity_poly.type
_entity_poly.pdbx_seq_one_letter_code
_entity_poly.pdbx_strand_id
1 'polypeptide(L)'
;KITFMDIKVITRHAPSNYGSLLQSIATITTLERLGHKCEIIDYIRDDEHGLSAVKTNLNNKQRWSGNSLKKLAYIVLRYPEEKKAELNFREMRRKYLKLTQLCRTHDDLKRLDADIFMTGSDQVWGPTLNGHYDEAYFLSFVKDKRKIAYAASLGRTDFTAKILSEYKKLLSSYSGIAVRENTAVGLLRQMDIECAGQVLDPTLLLTGDEWSRMIKKDMGGKYVLVYQLHNNPALSKYAVRFAEHVGLPLYRVSPTFHQIRRGGKFIYLPDLPDFLSYIKNSTYFITDSFHGTAFALNFNRQFIEILPNNKTGNRNQSILQLTRLQDRIVTDYADCSISERMIDYERVNDILRKERI
;
A
#
# COMPACT_ATOMS: atom_id res chain seq x y z
N LYS A 1 4.38 9.68 -32.37
CA LYS A 1 5.16 8.46 -32.05
C LYS A 1 5.56 8.56 -30.59
N ILE A 2 5.18 7.60 -29.75
CA ILE A 2 5.67 7.51 -28.36
C ILE A 2 7.14 7.10 -28.46
N THR A 3 8.03 7.94 -27.94
CA THR A 3 9.47 7.64 -27.89
C THR A 3 9.70 6.60 -26.79
N PHE A 4 10.37 5.50 -27.13
CA PHE A 4 10.81 4.51 -26.14
C PHE A 4 11.74 5.15 -25.10
N MET A 5 11.52 4.88 -23.83
CA MET A 5 12.30 5.40 -22.71
C MET A 5 12.67 4.29 -21.74
N ASP A 6 13.86 4.35 -21.17
CA ASP A 6 14.24 3.57 -19.98
C ASP A 6 13.83 4.35 -18.73
N ILE A 7 12.91 3.79 -17.94
CA ILE A 7 12.34 4.42 -16.75
C ILE A 7 12.72 3.61 -15.51
N LYS A 8 13.36 4.25 -14.55
CA LYS A 8 13.64 3.66 -13.25
C LYS A 8 12.74 4.26 -12.18
N VAL A 9 12.02 3.39 -11.48
CA VAL A 9 11.00 3.79 -10.50
C VAL A 9 11.47 3.50 -9.09
N ILE A 10 11.52 4.51 -8.25
CA ILE A 10 11.70 4.32 -6.81
C ILE A 10 10.34 4.29 -6.12
N THR A 11 10.05 3.23 -5.38
CA THR A 11 8.82 3.07 -4.61
C THR A 11 9.05 2.16 -3.41
N ARG A 12 8.10 2.12 -2.47
CA ARG A 12 8.17 1.25 -1.31
C ARG A 12 7.78 -0.19 -1.66
N HIS A 13 8.64 -0.90 -2.41
CA HIS A 13 8.44 -2.30 -2.81
C HIS A 13 8.96 -3.29 -1.77
N ALA A 14 9.88 -2.86 -0.91
CA ALA A 14 10.64 -3.72 0.00
C ALA A 14 9.85 -4.26 1.21
N PRO A 15 8.92 -3.53 1.86
CA PRO A 15 8.18 -4.03 3.02
C PRO A 15 7.44 -5.35 2.75
N SER A 16 7.26 -6.17 3.80
CA SER A 16 6.45 -7.39 3.77
C SER A 16 4.95 -7.07 3.71
N ASN A 17 4.53 -6.45 2.59
CA ASN A 17 3.18 -5.94 2.36
C ASN A 17 2.72 -6.27 0.93
N TYR A 18 1.58 -6.94 0.79
CA TYR A 18 1.01 -7.29 -0.52
C TYR A 18 0.71 -6.05 -1.37
N GLY A 19 0.19 -4.98 -0.76
CA GLY A 19 -0.13 -3.75 -1.48
C GLY A 19 1.11 -3.11 -2.10
N SER A 20 2.20 -3.04 -1.33
CA SER A 20 3.48 -2.49 -1.81
C SER A 20 4.05 -3.27 -2.99
N LEU A 21 3.91 -4.61 -2.98
CA LEU A 21 4.32 -5.47 -4.09
C LEU A 21 3.40 -5.28 -5.30
N LEU A 22 2.09 -5.31 -5.09
CA LEU A 22 1.09 -5.25 -6.16
C LEU A 22 1.10 -3.91 -6.90
N GLN A 23 1.27 -2.78 -6.20
CA GLN A 23 1.40 -1.48 -6.87
C GLN A 23 2.69 -1.40 -7.71
N SER A 24 3.78 -2.05 -7.29
CA SER A 24 5.02 -2.12 -8.07
C SER A 24 4.85 -2.94 -9.35
N ILE A 25 4.15 -4.09 -9.27
CA ILE A 25 3.79 -4.91 -10.44
C ILE A 25 2.94 -4.10 -11.42
N ALA A 26 1.90 -3.43 -10.90
CA ALA A 26 1.02 -2.61 -11.73
C ALA A 26 1.76 -1.46 -12.42
N THR A 27 2.69 -0.81 -11.72
CA THR A 27 3.53 0.26 -12.27
C THR A 27 4.36 -0.24 -13.45
N ILE A 28 5.10 -1.36 -13.27
CA ILE A 28 5.87 -1.96 -14.36
C ILE A 28 4.95 -2.30 -15.55
N THR A 29 3.86 -3.02 -15.27
CA THR A 29 2.92 -3.46 -16.31
C THR A 29 2.34 -2.28 -17.10
N THR A 30 1.99 -1.20 -16.42
CA THR A 30 1.42 -0.02 -17.07
C THR A 30 2.45 0.70 -17.93
N LEU A 31 3.66 0.93 -17.45
CA LEU A 31 4.71 1.59 -18.20
C LEU A 31 5.16 0.77 -19.43
N GLU A 32 5.23 -0.55 -19.29
CA GLU A 32 5.54 -1.44 -20.42
C GLU A 32 4.43 -1.45 -21.50
N ARG A 33 3.17 -1.35 -21.11
CA ARG A 33 2.05 -1.18 -22.04
C ARG A 33 2.10 0.13 -22.81
N LEU A 34 2.66 1.16 -22.19
CA LEU A 34 2.92 2.45 -22.83
C LEU A 34 4.15 2.42 -23.77
N GLY A 35 4.83 1.27 -23.88
CA GLY A 35 5.97 1.07 -24.77
C GLY A 35 7.30 1.48 -24.15
N HIS A 36 7.40 1.57 -22.84
CA HIS A 36 8.65 1.92 -22.14
C HIS A 36 9.29 0.71 -21.49
N LYS A 37 10.60 0.75 -21.27
CA LYS A 37 11.28 -0.19 -20.37
C LYS A 37 11.14 0.34 -18.94
N CYS A 38 10.79 -0.55 -18.00
CA CYS A 38 10.64 -0.17 -16.61
C CYS A 38 11.34 -1.15 -15.67
N GLU A 39 12.09 -0.60 -14.71
CA GLU A 39 12.67 -1.35 -13.60
C GLU A 39 12.37 -0.62 -12.28
N ILE A 40 12.03 -1.37 -11.25
CA ILE A 40 11.94 -0.83 -9.88
C ILE A 40 13.35 -0.76 -9.30
N ILE A 41 13.73 0.38 -8.79
CA ILE A 41 15.00 0.56 -8.08
C ILE A 41 14.95 -0.29 -6.81
N ASP A 42 15.81 -1.31 -6.70
CA ASP A 42 15.89 -2.19 -5.53
C ASP A 42 16.58 -1.48 -4.36
N TYR A 43 15.94 -0.40 -3.89
CA TYR A 43 16.38 0.38 -2.75
C TYR A 43 15.73 -0.16 -1.47
N ILE A 44 16.55 -0.65 -0.57
CA ILE A 44 16.14 -1.23 0.70
C ILE A 44 16.69 -0.41 1.85
N ARG A 45 15.81 0.21 2.61
CA ARG A 45 16.17 0.94 3.82
C ARG A 45 16.52 -0.01 4.95
N ASP A 46 17.51 0.34 5.74
CA ASP A 46 17.97 -0.48 6.87
C ASP A 46 16.89 -0.65 7.96
N ASP A 47 15.98 0.34 8.14
CA ASP A 47 14.93 0.31 9.15
C ASP A 47 13.67 -0.50 8.72
N GLU A 48 13.62 -0.99 7.49
CA GLU A 48 12.46 -1.74 6.97
C GLU A 48 12.60 -3.25 7.04
N HIS A 49 13.78 -3.80 7.38
CA HIS A 49 14.06 -5.23 7.35
C HIS A 49 14.76 -5.76 8.59
N GLY A 50 14.55 -7.06 8.83
CA GLY A 50 15.28 -7.85 9.79
C GLY A 50 15.19 -7.33 11.23
N LEU A 51 16.29 -7.41 11.95
CA LEU A 51 16.36 -7.01 13.36
C LEU A 51 16.16 -5.51 13.55
N SER A 52 16.59 -4.70 12.59
CA SER A 52 16.42 -3.24 12.61
C SER A 52 14.94 -2.85 12.55
N ALA A 53 14.16 -3.46 11.67
CA ALA A 53 12.72 -3.26 11.60
C ALA A 53 12.01 -3.65 12.91
N VAL A 54 12.40 -4.78 13.52
CA VAL A 54 11.85 -5.22 14.82
C VAL A 54 12.16 -4.22 15.93
N LYS A 55 13.41 -3.72 15.99
CA LYS A 55 13.82 -2.71 16.97
C LYS A 55 13.09 -1.38 16.77
N THR A 56 12.95 -0.92 15.55
CA THR A 56 12.24 0.33 15.23
C THR A 56 10.77 0.22 15.59
N ASN A 57 10.14 -0.91 15.30
CA ASN A 57 8.76 -1.19 15.72
C ASN A 57 8.61 -1.26 17.24
N LEU A 58 9.61 -1.78 17.96
CA LEU A 58 9.63 -1.86 19.42
C LEU A 58 9.64 -0.47 20.06
N ASN A 59 10.44 0.46 19.54
CA ASN A 59 10.54 1.84 20.06
C ASN A 59 9.19 2.57 20.06
N ASN A 60 8.29 2.21 19.16
CA ASN A 60 6.94 2.78 19.06
C ASN A 60 5.89 2.05 19.92
N LYS A 61 6.31 1.07 20.76
CA LYS A 61 5.40 0.26 21.60
C LYS A 61 5.66 0.44 23.10
N GLN A 62 5.00 1.40 23.72
CA GLN A 62 5.13 1.73 25.15
C GLN A 62 5.03 0.50 26.07
N ARG A 63 4.13 -0.46 25.77
CA ARG A 63 3.96 -1.68 26.59
C ARG A 63 5.23 -2.53 26.70
N TRP A 64 6.11 -2.49 25.69
CA TRP A 64 7.31 -3.32 25.59
C TRP A 64 8.60 -2.55 25.82
N SER A 65 8.57 -1.20 25.89
CA SER A 65 9.75 -0.33 25.94
C SER A 65 10.35 -0.15 27.34
N GLY A 66 9.60 -0.48 28.41
CA GLY A 66 9.94 -0.10 29.78
C GLY A 66 11.02 -0.93 30.48
N ASN A 67 11.40 -2.13 29.99
CA ASN A 67 12.35 -3.04 30.64
C ASN A 67 13.13 -3.84 29.59
N SER A 68 14.45 -4.03 29.83
CA SER A 68 15.33 -4.78 28.93
C SER A 68 14.88 -6.22 28.67
N LEU A 69 14.37 -6.91 29.68
CA LEU A 69 13.82 -8.26 29.53
C LEU A 69 12.59 -8.29 28.63
N LYS A 70 11.68 -7.33 28.77
CA LYS A 70 10.51 -7.19 27.87
C LYS A 70 10.93 -6.89 26.44
N LYS A 71 11.92 -6.03 26.25
CA LYS A 71 12.47 -5.74 24.92
C LYS A 71 13.06 -6.98 24.28
N LEU A 72 13.86 -7.75 25.03
CA LEU A 72 14.43 -9.00 24.55
C LEU A 72 13.34 -10.02 24.19
N ALA A 73 12.35 -10.20 25.07
CA ALA A 73 11.21 -11.10 24.81
C ALA A 73 10.45 -10.69 23.54
N TYR A 74 10.21 -9.38 23.33
CA TYR A 74 9.58 -8.90 22.10
C TYR A 74 10.40 -9.26 20.87
N ILE A 75 11.72 -9.04 20.90
CA ILE A 75 12.62 -9.35 19.77
C ILE A 75 12.60 -10.85 19.48
N VAL A 76 12.74 -11.70 20.50
CA VAL A 76 12.76 -13.17 20.35
C VAL A 76 11.44 -13.68 19.76
N LEU A 77 10.31 -13.12 20.18
CA LEU A 77 9.00 -13.52 19.66
C LEU A 77 8.71 -12.99 18.24
N ARG A 78 9.17 -11.79 17.89
CA ARG A 78 8.80 -11.13 16.65
C ARG A 78 9.80 -11.33 15.52
N TYR A 79 11.08 -11.48 15.83
CA TYR A 79 12.10 -11.60 14.80
C TYR A 79 11.94 -12.83 13.88
N PRO A 80 11.63 -14.05 14.37
CA PRO A 80 11.40 -15.20 13.50
C PRO A 80 10.21 -14.98 12.55
N GLU A 81 9.14 -14.34 13.03
CA GLU A 81 7.96 -14.02 12.22
C GLU A 81 8.32 -13.01 11.12
N GLU A 82 9.00 -11.93 11.49
CA GLU A 82 9.44 -10.89 10.55
C GLU A 82 10.41 -11.47 9.52
N LYS A 83 11.35 -12.30 9.96
CA LYS A 83 12.32 -12.95 9.06
C LYS A 83 11.65 -13.88 8.05
N LYS A 84 10.65 -14.64 8.49
CA LYS A 84 9.87 -15.52 7.61
C LYS A 84 9.09 -14.72 6.57
N ALA A 85 8.44 -13.64 6.99
CA ALA A 85 7.71 -12.75 6.09
C ALA A 85 8.67 -12.09 5.09
N GLU A 86 9.80 -11.54 5.54
CA GLU A 86 10.84 -10.96 4.69
C GLU A 86 11.32 -11.92 3.61
N LEU A 87 11.63 -13.18 3.97
CA LEU A 87 12.09 -14.20 3.04
C LEU A 87 11.03 -14.50 1.98
N ASN A 88 9.78 -14.71 2.40
CA ASN A 88 8.65 -14.97 1.51
C ASN A 88 8.41 -13.80 0.54
N PHE A 89 8.36 -12.57 1.04
CA PHE A 89 8.18 -11.39 0.19
C PHE A 89 9.39 -11.12 -0.72
N ARG A 90 10.61 -11.45 -0.29
CA ARG A 90 11.80 -11.36 -1.14
C ARG A 90 11.71 -12.30 -2.34
N GLU A 91 11.23 -13.53 -2.13
CA GLU A 91 11.01 -14.48 -3.23
C GLU A 91 9.92 -13.96 -4.18
N MET A 92 8.79 -13.45 -3.65
CA MET A 92 7.75 -12.85 -4.48
C MET A 92 8.27 -11.65 -5.28
N ARG A 93 9.07 -10.75 -4.67
CA ARG A 93 9.70 -9.62 -5.40
C ARG A 93 10.55 -10.11 -6.55
N ARG A 94 11.43 -11.08 -6.31
CA ARG A 94 12.29 -11.66 -7.36
C ARG A 94 11.50 -12.31 -8.49
N LYS A 95 10.36 -12.89 -8.18
CA LYS A 95 9.50 -13.57 -9.15
C LYS A 95 8.67 -12.61 -10.00
N TYR A 96 8.20 -11.52 -9.42
CA TYR A 96 7.18 -10.66 -10.04
C TYR A 96 7.69 -9.27 -10.44
N LEU A 97 8.83 -8.81 -9.95
CA LEU A 97 9.38 -7.49 -10.26
C LEU A 97 10.61 -7.58 -11.15
N LYS A 98 10.75 -6.61 -12.02
CA LYS A 98 12.02 -6.27 -12.69
C LYS A 98 12.74 -5.27 -11.80
N LEU A 99 13.79 -5.74 -11.15
CA LEU A 99 14.56 -4.96 -10.17
C LEU A 99 15.89 -4.54 -10.77
N THR A 100 16.35 -3.34 -10.42
CA THR A 100 17.74 -2.94 -10.64
C THR A 100 18.70 -3.76 -9.76
N GLN A 101 19.98 -3.49 -9.84
CA GLN A 101 20.91 -3.91 -8.80
C GLN A 101 20.47 -3.38 -7.42
N LEU A 102 20.80 -4.12 -6.35
CA LEU A 102 20.50 -3.74 -4.99
C LEU A 102 21.23 -2.44 -4.61
N CYS A 103 20.48 -1.45 -4.14
CA CYS A 103 20.97 -0.18 -3.64
C CYS A 103 20.69 -0.08 -2.14
N ARG A 104 21.71 0.20 -1.34
CA ARG A 104 21.62 0.42 0.11
C ARG A 104 22.00 1.82 0.54
N THR A 105 22.76 2.50 -0.30
CA THR A 105 23.31 3.83 -0.03
C THR A 105 22.92 4.81 -1.14
N HIS A 106 23.01 6.10 -0.85
CA HIS A 106 22.87 7.14 -1.87
C HIS A 106 23.93 7.01 -2.99
N ASP A 107 25.12 6.51 -2.69
CA ASP A 107 26.16 6.32 -3.70
C ASP A 107 25.85 5.14 -4.65
N ASP A 108 25.15 4.11 -4.18
CA ASP A 108 24.63 3.07 -5.06
C ASP A 108 23.56 3.64 -6.01
N LEU A 109 22.65 4.48 -5.49
CA LEU A 109 21.61 5.13 -6.27
C LEU A 109 22.17 6.06 -7.37
N LYS A 110 23.24 6.80 -7.09
CA LYS A 110 23.92 7.70 -8.05
C LYS A 110 24.53 6.96 -9.25
N ARG A 111 24.76 5.64 -9.13
CA ARG A 111 25.33 4.82 -10.23
C ARG A 111 24.25 4.36 -11.22
N LEU A 112 22.99 4.55 -10.90
CA LEU A 112 21.90 4.19 -11.80
C LEU A 112 21.80 5.20 -12.94
N ASP A 113 21.55 4.71 -14.16
CA ASP A 113 21.27 5.53 -15.32
C ASP A 113 19.90 5.17 -15.91
N ALA A 114 19.20 6.19 -16.39
CA ALA A 114 17.89 6.08 -17.02
C ALA A 114 17.59 7.35 -17.84
N ASP A 115 16.61 7.27 -18.75
CA ASP A 115 16.09 8.46 -19.43
C ASP A 115 15.22 9.29 -18.49
N ILE A 116 14.42 8.60 -17.65
CA ILE A 116 13.52 9.18 -16.68
C ILE A 116 13.65 8.45 -15.34
N PHE A 117 13.73 9.21 -14.25
CA PHE A 117 13.53 8.68 -12.91
C PHE A 117 12.14 9.05 -12.41
N MET A 118 11.42 8.06 -11.88
CA MET A 118 10.04 8.25 -11.38
C MET A 118 9.93 7.89 -9.91
N THR A 119 9.36 8.79 -9.12
CA THR A 119 8.83 8.43 -7.81
C THR A 119 7.47 7.77 -8.02
N GLY A 120 7.36 6.49 -7.64
CA GLY A 120 6.14 5.70 -7.79
C GLY A 120 5.13 5.92 -6.68
N SER A 121 4.15 5.05 -6.65
CA SER A 121 3.08 5.07 -5.64
C SER A 121 3.56 4.64 -4.25
N ASP A 122 2.61 4.52 -3.33
CA ASP A 122 2.75 4.25 -1.89
C ASP A 122 3.25 5.46 -1.08
N GLN A 123 3.42 5.31 0.22
CA GLN A 123 3.79 6.39 1.17
C GLN A 123 5.28 6.77 1.05
N VAL A 124 5.70 7.11 -0.15
CA VAL A 124 7.10 7.44 -0.46
C VAL A 124 7.54 8.78 0.12
N TRP A 125 6.63 9.74 0.23
CA TRP A 125 6.87 11.07 0.82
C TRP A 125 6.35 11.21 2.24
N GLY A 126 5.92 10.11 2.84
CA GLY A 126 5.54 10.08 4.25
C GLY A 126 6.75 10.10 5.18
N PRO A 127 6.56 10.50 6.44
CA PRO A 127 7.63 10.45 7.42
C PRO A 127 8.05 9.00 7.70
N THR A 128 9.32 8.83 7.97
CA THR A 128 9.88 7.60 8.54
C THR A 128 9.37 7.39 9.96
N LEU A 129 9.59 6.21 10.52
CA LEU A 129 9.22 5.91 11.91
C LEU A 129 9.91 6.84 12.94
N ASN A 130 11.03 7.45 12.57
CA ASN A 130 11.74 8.42 13.40
C ASN A 130 11.29 9.88 13.18
N GLY A 131 10.22 10.10 12.40
CA GLY A 131 9.68 11.44 12.12
C GLY A 131 10.45 12.24 11.07
N HIS A 132 11.52 11.67 10.48
CA HIS A 132 12.24 12.21 9.34
C HIS A 132 11.64 11.72 8.02
N TYR A 133 12.20 12.13 6.90
CA TYR A 133 11.88 11.62 5.57
C TYR A 133 13.15 11.08 4.91
N ASP A 134 12.98 10.27 3.88
CA ASP A 134 14.09 9.70 3.14
C ASP A 134 14.21 10.38 1.77
N GLU A 135 15.30 11.13 1.58
CA GLU A 135 15.54 11.92 0.37
C GLU A 135 15.68 11.07 -0.90
N ALA A 136 15.98 9.78 -0.77
CA ALA A 136 16.03 8.87 -1.91
C ALA A 136 14.69 8.83 -2.65
N TYR A 137 13.57 8.81 -1.91
CA TYR A 137 12.23 8.83 -2.51
C TYR A 137 11.84 10.16 -3.15
N PHE A 138 12.62 11.22 -2.92
CA PHE A 138 12.52 12.51 -3.60
C PHE A 138 13.51 12.61 -4.77
N LEU A 139 14.13 11.50 -5.17
CA LEU A 139 15.11 11.47 -6.27
C LEU A 139 16.25 12.49 -6.09
N SER A 140 16.69 12.72 -4.83
CA SER A 140 17.76 13.69 -4.53
C SER A 140 19.12 13.27 -5.12
N PHE A 141 19.30 11.99 -5.43
CA PHE A 141 20.49 11.43 -6.07
C PHE A 141 20.56 11.72 -7.60
N VAL A 142 19.45 12.13 -8.21
CA VAL A 142 19.34 12.42 -9.65
C VAL A 142 19.68 13.89 -9.90
N LYS A 143 20.66 14.18 -10.78
CA LYS A 143 21.10 15.56 -11.09
C LYS A 143 20.58 16.03 -12.45
N ASP A 144 20.95 15.36 -13.52
CA ASP A 144 20.81 15.85 -14.90
C ASP A 144 19.78 15.06 -15.73
N LYS A 145 18.90 14.31 -15.07
CA LYS A 145 17.86 13.51 -15.72
C LYS A 145 16.47 14.01 -15.30
N ARG A 146 15.49 13.71 -16.13
CA ARG A 146 14.09 14.06 -15.89
C ARG A 146 13.54 13.30 -14.69
N LYS A 147 12.88 14.04 -13.79
CA LYS A 147 12.20 13.50 -12.59
C LYS A 147 10.71 13.69 -12.73
N ILE A 148 9.95 12.63 -12.48
CA ILE A 148 8.49 12.69 -12.43
C ILE A 148 7.98 11.94 -11.20
N ALA A 149 6.73 12.18 -10.81
CA ALA A 149 6.05 11.41 -9.78
C ALA A 149 4.66 10.99 -10.25
N TYR A 150 4.33 9.73 -10.06
CA TYR A 150 3.00 9.19 -10.34
C TYR A 150 2.42 8.50 -9.11
N ALA A 151 1.25 8.96 -8.68
CA ALA A 151 0.49 8.45 -7.53
C ALA A 151 1.30 8.41 -6.23
N ALA A 152 2.31 9.29 -6.08
CA ALA A 152 3.08 9.42 -4.86
C ALA A 152 2.17 9.85 -3.69
N SER A 153 2.42 9.34 -2.48
CA SER A 153 1.61 9.61 -1.32
C SER A 153 2.43 10.20 -0.18
N LEU A 154 1.90 11.26 0.43
CA LEU A 154 2.41 11.84 1.68
C LEU A 154 1.95 11.04 2.92
N GLY A 155 0.89 10.24 2.79
CA GLY A 155 0.38 9.37 3.84
C GLY A 155 -0.30 10.08 5.01
N ARG A 156 0.00 11.37 5.26
CA ARG A 156 -0.54 12.21 6.32
C ARG A 156 -0.57 13.67 5.87
N THR A 157 -1.17 14.55 6.68
CA THR A 157 -1.32 15.99 6.35
C THR A 157 -0.69 16.91 7.40
N ASP A 158 -0.28 16.40 8.54
CA ASP A 158 0.24 17.18 9.66
C ASP A 158 1.77 17.30 9.59
N PHE A 159 2.26 18.13 8.68
CA PHE A 159 3.68 18.45 8.54
C PHE A 159 4.00 19.80 9.20
N THR A 160 5.19 19.91 9.78
CA THR A 160 5.72 21.20 10.25
C THR A 160 6.11 22.09 9.08
N ALA A 161 6.07 23.41 9.26
CA ALA A 161 6.51 24.36 8.25
C ALA A 161 7.94 24.10 7.76
N LYS A 162 8.83 23.65 8.65
CA LYS A 162 10.20 23.27 8.32
C LYS A 162 10.22 22.10 7.31
N ILE A 163 9.49 21.01 7.57
CA ILE A 163 9.41 19.86 6.64
C ILE A 163 8.82 20.27 5.29
N LEU A 164 7.76 21.07 5.29
CA LEU A 164 7.17 21.57 4.04
C LEU A 164 8.15 22.41 3.23
N SER A 165 8.97 23.25 3.87
CA SER A 165 10.02 24.03 3.19
C SER A 165 11.09 23.13 2.57
N GLU A 166 11.48 22.04 3.26
CA GLU A 166 12.44 21.05 2.74
C GLU A 166 11.83 20.27 1.57
N TYR A 167 10.58 19.85 1.67
CA TYR A 167 9.85 19.18 0.58
C TYR A 167 9.74 20.06 -0.65
N LYS A 168 9.41 21.35 -0.47
CA LYS A 168 9.37 22.33 -1.58
C LYS A 168 10.67 22.33 -2.37
N LYS A 169 11.83 22.38 -1.69
CA LYS A 169 13.15 22.37 -2.34
C LYS A 169 13.37 21.09 -3.16
N LEU A 170 13.02 19.93 -2.60
CA LEU A 170 13.21 18.64 -3.26
C LEU A 170 12.27 18.46 -4.46
N LEU A 171 11.00 18.86 -4.31
CA LEU A 171 9.97 18.67 -5.33
C LEU A 171 10.05 19.71 -6.46
N SER A 172 10.67 20.89 -6.24
CA SER A 172 10.83 21.92 -7.28
C SER A 172 11.64 21.44 -8.49
N SER A 173 12.40 20.35 -8.37
CA SER A 173 13.17 19.78 -9.47
C SER A 173 12.41 18.78 -10.34
N TYR A 174 11.14 18.48 -10.00
CA TYR A 174 10.31 17.57 -10.77
C TYR A 174 9.71 18.27 -12.00
N SER A 175 9.66 17.59 -13.13
CA SER A 175 9.02 18.05 -14.35
C SER A 175 7.53 17.69 -14.46
N GLY A 176 7.02 16.88 -13.53
CA GLY A 176 5.61 16.53 -13.44
C GLY A 176 5.33 15.74 -12.20
N ILE A 177 4.27 16.10 -11.50
CA ILE A 177 3.84 15.46 -10.25
C ILE A 177 2.36 15.18 -10.33
N ALA A 178 1.98 13.92 -10.09
CA ALA A 178 0.61 13.50 -9.82
C ALA A 178 0.59 12.65 -8.54
N VAL A 179 -0.41 12.87 -7.69
CA VAL A 179 -0.48 12.27 -6.36
C VAL A 179 -1.72 11.40 -6.18
N ARG A 180 -1.66 10.48 -5.23
CA ARG A 180 -2.71 9.48 -5.03
C ARG A 180 -3.91 9.97 -4.22
N GLU A 181 -3.73 10.94 -3.36
CA GLU A 181 -4.79 11.48 -2.50
C GLU A 181 -4.98 12.99 -2.67
N ASN A 182 -6.25 13.41 -2.60
CA ASN A 182 -6.64 14.81 -2.77
C ASN A 182 -6.01 15.74 -1.72
N THR A 183 -5.80 15.24 -0.50
CA THR A 183 -5.12 16.00 0.56
C THR A 183 -3.68 16.36 0.19
N ALA A 184 -2.99 15.50 -0.57
CA ALA A 184 -1.65 15.79 -1.07
C ALA A 184 -1.64 16.91 -2.12
N VAL A 185 -2.67 17.00 -2.96
CA VAL A 185 -2.84 18.12 -3.92
C VAL A 185 -2.90 19.46 -3.16
N GLY A 186 -3.67 19.51 -2.06
CA GLY A 186 -3.75 20.69 -1.20
C GLY A 186 -2.40 21.10 -0.59
N LEU A 187 -1.62 20.12 -0.11
CA LEU A 187 -0.29 20.35 0.46
C LEU A 187 0.72 20.84 -0.59
N LEU A 188 0.69 20.25 -1.80
CA LEU A 188 1.56 20.71 -2.90
C LEU A 188 1.24 22.14 -3.32
N ARG A 189 -0.05 22.49 -3.41
CA ARG A 189 -0.50 23.88 -3.67
C ARG A 189 -0.03 24.83 -2.57
N GLN A 190 -0.09 24.44 -1.30
CA GLN A 190 0.42 25.26 -0.17
C GLN A 190 1.93 25.48 -0.28
N MET A 191 2.67 24.57 -0.91
CA MET A 191 4.09 24.70 -1.15
C MET A 191 4.43 25.40 -2.47
N ASP A 192 3.45 25.92 -3.24
CA ASP A 192 3.60 26.43 -4.61
C ASP A 192 4.27 25.42 -5.55
N ILE A 193 3.95 24.16 -5.42
CA ILE A 193 4.39 23.08 -6.32
C ILE A 193 3.26 22.74 -7.28
N GLU A 194 3.55 22.82 -8.59
CA GLU A 194 2.61 22.42 -9.62
C GLU A 194 2.32 20.92 -9.54
N CYS A 195 1.04 20.58 -9.61
CA CYS A 195 0.56 19.20 -9.53
C CYS A 195 -0.54 18.96 -10.56
N ALA A 196 -0.42 17.90 -11.33
CA ALA A 196 -1.43 17.48 -12.31
C ALA A 196 -2.76 17.07 -11.66
N GLY A 197 -2.74 16.80 -10.35
CA GLY A 197 -3.93 16.45 -9.58
C GLY A 197 -3.84 15.08 -8.91
N GLN A 198 -5.01 14.63 -8.43
CA GLN A 198 -5.17 13.29 -7.91
C GLN A 198 -5.31 12.30 -9.07
N VAL A 199 -4.61 11.16 -8.97
CA VAL A 199 -4.68 10.05 -9.93
C VAL A 199 -4.91 8.73 -9.21
N LEU A 200 -5.33 7.71 -9.96
CA LEU A 200 -5.50 6.36 -9.43
C LEU A 200 -4.15 5.76 -8.99
N ASP A 201 -4.19 4.99 -7.91
CA ASP A 201 -3.08 4.08 -7.59
C ASP A 201 -2.85 3.11 -8.76
N PRO A 202 -1.59 2.74 -9.09
CA PRO A 202 -1.30 1.82 -10.18
C PRO A 202 -2.11 0.52 -10.13
N THR A 203 -2.45 0.01 -8.94
CA THR A 203 -3.28 -1.20 -8.81
C THR A 203 -4.67 -1.05 -9.41
N LEU A 204 -5.18 0.16 -9.51
CA LEU A 204 -6.48 0.46 -10.14
C LEU A 204 -6.37 0.79 -11.63
N LEU A 205 -5.17 0.98 -12.19
CA LEU A 205 -4.96 1.11 -13.63
C LEU A 205 -5.16 -0.23 -14.35
N LEU A 206 -4.89 -1.34 -13.66
CA LEU A 206 -5.23 -2.68 -14.11
C LEU A 206 -6.66 -3.03 -13.66
N THR A 207 -7.39 -3.71 -14.53
CA THR A 207 -8.76 -4.18 -14.24
C THR A 207 -8.76 -5.46 -13.39
N GLY A 208 -9.90 -5.77 -12.77
CA GLY A 208 -10.08 -7.03 -12.05
C GLY A 208 -9.85 -8.28 -12.92
N ASP A 209 -10.20 -8.22 -14.21
CA ASP A 209 -9.94 -9.30 -15.16
C ASP A 209 -8.45 -9.49 -15.42
N GLU A 210 -7.71 -8.40 -15.54
CA GLU A 210 -6.26 -8.46 -15.71
C GLU A 210 -5.57 -9.03 -14.49
N TRP A 211 -5.96 -8.62 -13.27
CA TRP A 211 -5.48 -9.20 -12.04
C TRP A 211 -5.87 -10.68 -11.89
N SER A 212 -7.04 -11.07 -12.40
CA SER A 212 -7.51 -12.45 -12.37
C SER A 212 -6.62 -13.40 -13.17
N ARG A 213 -5.89 -12.92 -14.17
CA ARG A 213 -4.92 -13.74 -14.93
C ARG A 213 -3.74 -14.22 -14.08
N MET A 214 -3.46 -13.58 -12.97
CA MET A 214 -2.44 -14.03 -12.02
C MET A 214 -2.95 -15.18 -11.12
N ILE A 215 -4.26 -15.32 -10.97
CA ILE A 215 -4.89 -16.32 -10.09
C ILE A 215 -4.78 -17.69 -10.75
N LYS A 216 -4.09 -18.62 -10.07
CA LYS A 216 -3.89 -19.98 -10.57
C LYS A 216 -4.94 -20.96 -10.06
N LYS A 217 -5.45 -20.70 -8.85
CA LYS A 217 -6.41 -21.56 -8.14
C LYS A 217 -7.54 -20.71 -7.60
N ASP A 218 -8.75 -21.10 -7.92
CA ASP A 218 -9.93 -20.52 -7.31
C ASP A 218 -10.10 -21.06 -5.89
N MET A 219 -10.09 -20.17 -4.90
CA MET A 219 -10.24 -20.55 -3.49
C MET A 219 -11.70 -20.85 -3.11
N GLY A 220 -12.66 -20.55 -4.00
CA GLY A 220 -14.07 -20.90 -3.90
C GLY A 220 -14.75 -20.63 -2.55
N GLY A 221 -16.06 -20.75 -2.51
CA GLY A 221 -16.85 -20.69 -1.27
C GLY A 221 -17.42 -19.32 -0.96
N LYS A 222 -18.34 -19.30 0.04
CA LYS A 222 -18.93 -18.07 0.58
C LYS A 222 -18.32 -17.81 1.95
N TYR A 223 -17.66 -16.65 2.13
CA TYR A 223 -17.02 -16.27 3.39
C TYR A 223 -16.89 -14.75 3.53
N VAL A 224 -16.73 -14.32 4.75
CA VAL A 224 -16.25 -12.98 5.09
C VAL A 224 -14.73 -13.03 5.16
N LEU A 225 -14.03 -12.22 4.38
CA LEU A 225 -12.57 -12.10 4.43
C LEU A 225 -12.17 -10.88 5.23
N VAL A 226 -11.13 -11.00 6.04
CA VAL A 226 -10.46 -9.87 6.72
C VAL A 226 -9.03 -9.75 6.25
N TYR A 227 -8.66 -8.54 5.83
CA TYR A 227 -7.26 -8.12 5.64
C TYR A 227 -7.01 -6.87 6.46
N GLN A 228 -6.31 -7.03 7.59
CA GLN A 228 -6.07 -5.98 8.58
C GLN A 228 -4.59 -5.71 8.72
N LEU A 229 -4.17 -4.45 8.52
CA LEU A 229 -2.78 -4.01 8.67
C LEU A 229 -2.51 -3.36 10.03
N HIS A 230 -3.46 -2.58 10.54
CA HIS A 230 -3.28 -1.80 11.75
C HIS A 230 -3.75 -2.56 13.00
N ASN A 231 -3.17 -2.21 14.14
CA ASN A 231 -3.60 -2.79 15.41
C ASN A 231 -4.91 -2.13 15.88
N ASN A 232 -6.03 -2.68 15.44
CA ASN A 232 -7.36 -2.28 15.85
C ASN A 232 -8.14 -3.49 16.39
N PRO A 233 -8.19 -3.70 17.73
CA PRO A 233 -8.98 -4.78 18.33
C PRO A 233 -10.49 -4.69 18.04
N ALA A 234 -11.02 -3.47 17.89
CA ALA A 234 -12.43 -3.26 17.60
C ALA A 234 -12.80 -3.80 16.21
N LEU A 235 -11.94 -3.59 15.19
CA LEU A 235 -12.10 -4.22 13.87
C LEU A 235 -12.20 -5.73 13.98
N SER A 236 -11.33 -6.34 14.79
CA SER A 236 -11.32 -7.81 14.94
C SER A 236 -12.61 -8.33 15.58
N LYS A 237 -13.15 -7.64 16.57
CA LYS A 237 -14.43 -7.96 17.22
C LYS A 237 -15.61 -7.74 16.26
N TYR A 238 -15.60 -6.62 15.53
CA TYR A 238 -16.60 -6.32 14.51
C TYR A 238 -16.64 -7.43 13.44
N ALA A 239 -15.50 -7.85 12.93
CA ALA A 239 -15.42 -8.87 11.89
C ALA A 239 -16.04 -10.21 12.31
N VAL A 240 -15.83 -10.63 13.57
CA VAL A 240 -16.48 -11.85 14.13
C VAL A 240 -17.98 -11.67 14.18
N ARG A 241 -18.46 -10.56 14.79
CA ARG A 241 -19.91 -10.24 14.87
C ARG A 241 -20.56 -10.16 13.49
N PHE A 242 -19.90 -9.49 12.55
CA PHE A 242 -20.43 -9.36 11.19
C PHE A 242 -20.54 -10.71 10.48
N ALA A 243 -19.56 -11.58 10.62
CA ALA A 243 -19.58 -12.93 10.04
C ALA A 243 -20.71 -13.77 10.64
N GLU A 244 -20.93 -13.68 11.95
CA GLU A 244 -22.07 -14.31 12.65
C GLU A 244 -23.41 -13.75 12.16
N HIS A 245 -23.51 -12.43 12.02
CA HIS A 245 -24.73 -11.75 11.54
C HIS A 245 -25.15 -12.21 10.14
N VAL A 246 -24.17 -12.33 9.20
CA VAL A 246 -24.44 -12.77 7.83
C VAL A 246 -24.44 -14.29 7.66
N GLY A 247 -24.18 -15.07 8.72
CA GLY A 247 -24.17 -16.55 8.70
C GLY A 247 -23.05 -17.14 7.83
N LEU A 248 -21.90 -16.47 7.71
CA LEU A 248 -20.81 -16.92 6.86
C LEU A 248 -19.53 -17.19 7.68
N PRO A 249 -18.69 -18.16 7.27
CA PRO A 249 -17.42 -18.39 7.92
C PRO A 249 -16.50 -17.17 7.77
N LEU A 250 -15.75 -16.86 8.83
CA LEU A 250 -14.75 -15.81 8.85
C LEU A 250 -13.38 -16.34 8.44
N TYR A 251 -12.76 -15.72 7.43
CA TYR A 251 -11.38 -15.98 7.02
C TYR A 251 -10.54 -14.74 7.29
N ARG A 252 -9.30 -14.96 7.73
CA ARG A 252 -8.36 -13.86 7.99
C ARG A 252 -7.05 -14.11 7.31
N VAL A 253 -6.69 -13.26 6.34
CA VAL A 253 -5.42 -13.30 5.64
C VAL A 253 -4.44 -12.29 6.24
N SER A 254 -3.21 -12.73 6.54
CA SER A 254 -2.21 -11.82 7.11
C SER A 254 -0.78 -12.29 6.87
N PRO A 255 0.17 -11.35 6.62
CA PRO A 255 1.60 -11.66 6.65
C PRO A 255 2.15 -11.78 8.09
N THR A 256 1.37 -11.43 9.12
CA THR A 256 1.81 -11.41 10.51
C THR A 256 1.11 -12.49 11.35
N PHE A 257 1.89 -13.42 11.88
CA PHE A 257 1.38 -14.63 12.56
C PHE A 257 0.57 -14.32 13.82
N HIS A 258 0.91 -13.26 14.56
CA HIS A 258 0.19 -12.94 15.79
C HIS A 258 -1.31 -12.63 15.59
N GLN A 259 -1.76 -12.42 14.36
CA GLN A 259 -3.18 -12.23 14.06
C GLN A 259 -4.02 -13.53 14.17
N ILE A 260 -3.39 -14.70 14.30
CA ILE A 260 -4.08 -15.99 14.48
C ILE A 260 -5.08 -15.97 15.65
N ARG A 261 -4.82 -15.14 16.67
CA ARG A 261 -5.69 -15.03 17.86
C ARG A 261 -6.88 -14.08 17.69
N ARG A 262 -7.07 -13.50 16.48
CA ARG A 262 -8.11 -12.47 16.25
C ARG A 262 -9.43 -13.04 15.72
N GLY A 263 -9.58 -14.36 15.70
CA GLY A 263 -10.78 -15.05 15.24
C GLY A 263 -10.80 -15.35 13.74
N GLY A 264 -11.56 -16.38 13.36
CA GLY A 264 -11.71 -16.87 12.01
C GLY A 264 -10.62 -17.87 11.59
N LYS A 265 -10.80 -18.49 10.41
CA LYS A 265 -9.79 -19.34 9.78
C LYS A 265 -8.61 -18.50 9.35
N PHE A 266 -7.44 -18.73 9.95
CA PHE A 266 -6.24 -17.95 9.71
C PHE A 266 -5.45 -18.46 8.50
N ILE A 267 -5.18 -17.58 7.56
CA ILE A 267 -4.43 -17.83 6.33
C ILE A 267 -3.14 -17.02 6.43
N TYR A 268 -2.04 -17.72 6.69
CA TYR A 268 -0.75 -17.10 6.97
C TYR A 268 0.14 -17.08 5.73
N LEU A 269 0.61 -15.89 5.34
CA LEU A 269 1.56 -15.67 4.26
C LEU A 269 1.18 -16.43 2.96
N PRO A 270 -0.05 -16.30 2.43
CA PRO A 270 -0.36 -16.90 1.14
C PRO A 270 0.55 -16.33 0.04
N ASP A 271 0.81 -17.11 -1.02
CA ASP A 271 1.46 -16.55 -2.23
C ASP A 271 0.54 -15.50 -2.87
N LEU A 272 1.12 -14.64 -3.71
CA LEU A 272 0.41 -13.51 -4.29
C LEU A 272 -0.85 -13.91 -5.09
N PRO A 273 -0.83 -14.96 -5.96
CA PRO A 273 -2.03 -15.46 -6.63
C PRO A 273 -3.14 -15.90 -5.67
N ASP A 274 -2.76 -16.56 -4.57
CA ASP A 274 -3.72 -17.03 -3.56
C ASP A 274 -4.31 -15.85 -2.78
N PHE A 275 -3.50 -14.84 -2.43
CA PHE A 275 -3.98 -13.62 -1.80
C PHE A 275 -5.05 -12.92 -2.66
N LEU A 276 -4.79 -12.77 -3.96
CA LEU A 276 -5.77 -12.19 -4.90
C LEU A 276 -7.02 -13.05 -5.02
N SER A 277 -6.86 -14.37 -5.06
CA SER A 277 -7.98 -15.31 -5.14
C SER A 277 -8.89 -15.23 -3.90
N TYR A 278 -8.31 -15.12 -2.69
CA TYR A 278 -9.11 -14.94 -1.48
C TYR A 278 -9.94 -13.65 -1.52
N ILE A 279 -9.40 -12.54 -2.02
CA ILE A 279 -10.17 -11.30 -2.15
C ILE A 279 -11.25 -11.46 -3.21
N LYS A 280 -10.90 -11.96 -4.40
CA LYS A 280 -11.82 -12.12 -5.53
C LYS A 280 -13.04 -12.97 -5.19
N ASN A 281 -12.90 -14.00 -4.37
CA ASN A 281 -13.96 -14.96 -4.07
C ASN A 281 -14.69 -14.65 -2.74
N SER A 282 -14.28 -13.64 -1.99
CA SER A 282 -14.98 -13.27 -0.76
C SER A 282 -16.40 -12.74 -1.06
N THR A 283 -17.37 -13.10 -0.22
CA THR A 283 -18.72 -12.53 -0.27
C THR A 283 -18.70 -11.12 0.30
N TYR A 284 -18.08 -10.95 1.46
CA TYR A 284 -17.79 -9.67 2.08
C TYR A 284 -16.31 -9.56 2.40
N PHE A 285 -15.77 -8.37 2.27
CA PHE A 285 -14.38 -8.09 2.54
C PHE A 285 -14.21 -6.93 3.53
N ILE A 286 -13.65 -7.18 4.69
CA ILE A 286 -13.41 -6.18 5.74
C ILE A 286 -11.94 -5.81 5.75
N THR A 287 -11.63 -4.52 5.64
CA THR A 287 -10.24 -4.08 5.58
C THR A 287 -10.04 -2.69 6.20
N ASP A 288 -8.82 -2.41 6.63
CA ASP A 288 -8.27 -1.10 6.99
C ASP A 288 -7.12 -0.69 6.07
N SER A 289 -6.95 -1.43 4.97
CA SER A 289 -5.86 -1.27 4.02
C SER A 289 -6.32 -0.55 2.76
N PHE A 290 -5.64 0.52 2.39
CA PHE A 290 -5.88 1.20 1.11
C PHE A 290 -5.86 0.21 -0.08
N HIS A 291 -4.84 -0.65 -0.18
CA HIS A 291 -4.76 -1.63 -1.26
C HIS A 291 -5.82 -2.74 -1.12
N GLY A 292 -6.24 -3.05 0.11
CA GLY A 292 -7.40 -3.91 0.32
C GLY A 292 -8.64 -3.32 -0.34
N THR A 293 -8.93 -2.04 -0.08
CA THR A 293 -10.03 -1.30 -0.71
C THR A 293 -9.88 -1.27 -2.23
N ALA A 294 -8.70 -0.98 -2.76
CA ALA A 294 -8.44 -0.96 -4.20
C ALA A 294 -8.74 -2.32 -4.85
N PHE A 295 -8.37 -3.44 -4.22
CA PHE A 295 -8.69 -4.78 -4.74
C PHE A 295 -10.15 -5.17 -4.54
N ALA A 296 -10.82 -4.68 -3.50
CA ALA A 296 -12.28 -4.82 -3.39
C ALA A 296 -13.00 -4.13 -4.56
N LEU A 297 -12.56 -2.93 -4.93
CA LEU A 297 -13.06 -2.20 -6.09
C LEU A 297 -12.78 -2.96 -7.40
N ASN A 298 -11.55 -3.42 -7.63
CA ASN A 298 -11.16 -4.16 -8.83
C ASN A 298 -11.97 -5.45 -9.04
N PHE A 299 -12.23 -6.20 -7.96
CA PHE A 299 -12.96 -7.45 -8.02
C PHE A 299 -14.45 -7.33 -7.76
N ASN A 300 -14.99 -6.12 -7.65
CA ASN A 300 -16.40 -5.84 -7.40
C ASN A 300 -16.92 -6.57 -6.14
N ARG A 301 -16.18 -6.49 -5.03
CA ARG A 301 -16.56 -7.14 -3.78
C ARG A 301 -17.36 -6.22 -2.89
N GLN A 302 -18.37 -6.79 -2.22
CA GLN A 302 -19.04 -6.07 -1.14
C GLN A 302 -18.04 -5.90 0.00
N PHE A 303 -17.63 -4.67 0.26
CA PHE A 303 -16.58 -4.42 1.26
C PHE A 303 -17.03 -3.48 2.36
N ILE A 304 -16.31 -3.53 3.45
CA ILE A 304 -16.46 -2.72 4.63
C ILE A 304 -15.11 -2.11 4.96
N GLU A 305 -15.09 -0.79 4.97
CA GLU A 305 -13.90 -0.02 5.31
C GLU A 305 -13.92 0.35 6.79
N ILE A 306 -12.83 0.03 7.48
CA ILE A 306 -12.58 0.52 8.84
C ILE A 306 -11.33 1.37 8.81
N LEU A 307 -11.50 2.67 8.92
CA LEU A 307 -10.37 3.59 8.81
C LEU A 307 -9.29 3.29 9.85
N PRO A 308 -8.01 3.37 9.46
CA PRO A 308 -6.90 3.26 10.40
C PRO A 308 -7.03 4.24 11.56
N ASN A 309 -6.73 3.78 12.77
CA ASN A 309 -6.75 4.62 13.99
C ASN A 309 -5.61 5.67 14.04
N ASN A 310 -4.74 5.64 13.06
CA ASN A 310 -3.68 6.62 12.89
C ASN A 310 -4.07 7.63 11.80
N LYS A 311 -3.29 8.70 11.66
CA LYS A 311 -3.57 9.78 10.71
C LYS A 311 -3.41 9.39 9.21
N THR A 312 -3.37 8.10 8.89
CA THR A 312 -3.15 7.60 7.52
C THR A 312 -4.44 7.23 6.77
N GLY A 313 -5.61 7.43 7.36
CA GLY A 313 -6.91 7.12 6.77
C GLY A 313 -7.29 7.98 5.56
N ASN A 314 -6.64 9.12 5.35
CA ASN A 314 -6.95 10.08 4.28
C ASN A 314 -6.92 9.45 2.87
N ARG A 315 -6.04 8.46 2.64
CA ARG A 315 -5.94 7.75 1.36
C ARG A 315 -7.19 6.92 1.07
N ASN A 316 -7.67 6.19 2.09
CA ASN A 316 -8.89 5.39 2.00
C ASN A 316 -10.10 6.30 1.80
N GLN A 317 -10.18 7.40 2.56
CA GLN A 317 -11.23 8.41 2.37
C GLN A 317 -11.20 9.01 0.97
N SER A 318 -10.03 9.31 0.43
CA SER A 318 -9.88 9.93 -0.89
C SER A 318 -10.38 9.03 -2.02
N ILE A 319 -10.04 7.73 -2.02
CA ILE A 319 -10.54 6.81 -3.04
C ILE A 319 -12.04 6.53 -2.86
N LEU A 320 -12.53 6.45 -1.63
CA LEU A 320 -13.96 6.28 -1.36
C LEU A 320 -14.76 7.52 -1.77
N GLN A 321 -14.22 8.71 -1.60
CA GLN A 321 -14.83 9.94 -2.09
C GLN A 321 -14.87 9.96 -3.62
N LEU A 322 -13.78 9.61 -4.30
CA LEU A 322 -13.71 9.52 -5.76
C LEU A 322 -14.77 8.55 -6.31
N THR A 323 -14.90 7.38 -5.69
CA THR A 323 -15.82 6.33 -6.11
C THR A 323 -17.24 6.48 -5.54
N ARG A 324 -17.49 7.51 -4.71
CA ARG A 324 -18.77 7.79 -4.02
C ARG A 324 -19.24 6.64 -3.13
N LEU A 325 -18.30 6.07 -2.38
CA LEU A 325 -18.51 4.93 -1.47
C LEU A 325 -18.16 5.26 -0.01
N GLN A 326 -18.29 6.51 0.42
CA GLN A 326 -18.04 6.93 1.81
C GLN A 326 -18.96 6.20 2.82
N ASP A 327 -20.13 5.76 2.37
CA ASP A 327 -21.08 4.96 3.14
C ASP A 327 -20.56 3.55 3.49
N ARG A 328 -19.45 3.12 2.91
CA ARG A 328 -18.75 1.86 3.25
C ARG A 328 -17.87 1.98 4.49
N ILE A 329 -17.65 3.19 4.99
CA ILE A 329 -16.89 3.43 6.22
C ILE A 329 -17.75 3.13 7.42
N VAL A 330 -17.36 2.14 8.22
CA VAL A 330 -18.03 1.79 9.48
C VAL A 330 -17.36 2.53 10.62
N THR A 331 -18.15 3.29 11.38
CA THR A 331 -17.75 4.00 12.60
C THR A 331 -18.43 3.42 13.84
N ASP A 332 -19.63 2.88 13.72
CA ASP A 332 -20.32 2.13 14.76
C ASP A 332 -20.09 0.63 14.60
N TYR A 333 -19.25 0.09 15.45
CA TYR A 333 -18.93 -1.35 15.44
C TYR A 333 -20.06 -2.24 16.00
N ALA A 334 -21.18 -1.68 16.46
CA ALA A 334 -22.36 -2.44 16.83
C ALA A 334 -23.28 -2.70 15.62
N ASP A 335 -23.23 -1.83 14.61
CA ASP A 335 -24.10 -1.88 13.44
C ASP A 335 -23.53 -2.80 12.35
N CYS A 336 -24.33 -3.81 11.98
CA CYS A 336 -24.05 -4.73 10.85
C CYS A 336 -24.97 -4.50 9.64
N SER A 337 -25.84 -3.48 9.66
CA SER A 337 -26.82 -3.19 8.60
C SER A 337 -26.20 -2.88 7.24
N ILE A 338 -24.89 -2.60 7.21
CA ILE A 338 -24.13 -2.42 5.96
C ILE A 338 -24.22 -3.63 5.04
N SER A 339 -24.52 -4.83 5.57
CA SER A 339 -24.74 -6.06 4.81
C SER A 339 -25.98 -5.97 3.89
N GLU A 340 -26.96 -5.13 4.22
CA GLU A 340 -28.20 -4.92 3.47
C GLU A 340 -28.03 -3.92 2.32
N ARG A 341 -26.97 -3.12 2.34
CA ARG A 341 -26.67 -2.09 1.34
C ARG A 341 -25.65 -2.60 0.33
N MET A 342 -26.14 -3.01 -0.83
CA MET A 342 -25.27 -3.51 -1.90
C MET A 342 -24.59 -2.35 -2.65
N ILE A 343 -23.33 -2.53 -2.99
CA ILE A 343 -22.58 -1.57 -3.82
C ILE A 343 -23.05 -1.72 -5.27
N ASP A 344 -23.42 -0.59 -5.88
CA ASP A 344 -23.65 -0.48 -7.32
C ASP A 344 -22.32 -0.40 -8.06
N TYR A 345 -21.82 -1.54 -8.48
CA TYR A 345 -20.55 -1.63 -9.18
C TYR A 345 -20.59 -1.18 -10.64
N GLU A 346 -21.77 -1.06 -11.27
CA GLU A 346 -21.86 -0.47 -12.61
C GLU A 346 -21.41 0.98 -12.56
N ARG A 347 -21.97 1.76 -11.63
CA ARG A 347 -21.58 3.15 -11.39
C ARG A 347 -20.09 3.28 -10.99
N VAL A 348 -19.60 2.43 -10.09
CA VAL A 348 -18.20 2.47 -9.63
C VAL A 348 -17.23 2.19 -10.78
N ASN A 349 -17.52 1.17 -11.58
CA ASN A 349 -16.69 0.79 -12.72
C ASN A 349 -16.69 1.89 -13.81
N ASP A 350 -17.79 2.62 -13.99
CA ASP A 350 -17.84 3.78 -14.88
C ASP A 350 -16.93 4.91 -14.41
N ILE A 351 -16.90 5.20 -13.10
CA ILE A 351 -15.97 6.17 -12.52
C ILE A 351 -14.53 5.72 -12.75
N LEU A 352 -14.19 4.50 -12.37
CA LEU A 352 -12.82 3.98 -12.52
C LEU A 352 -12.37 3.93 -13.97
N ARG A 353 -13.27 3.66 -14.92
CA ARG A 353 -12.96 3.66 -16.36
C ARG A 353 -12.56 5.06 -16.84
N LYS A 354 -13.26 6.09 -16.37
CA LYS A 354 -12.94 7.50 -16.70
C LYS A 354 -11.61 7.95 -16.10
N GLU A 355 -11.32 7.51 -14.88
CA GLU A 355 -10.07 7.87 -14.19
C GLU A 355 -8.83 7.11 -14.72
N ARG A 356 -9.02 6.03 -15.51
CA ARG A 356 -7.94 5.29 -16.18
C ARG A 356 -7.46 5.93 -17.50
N ILE A 357 -8.18 6.91 -18.03
CA ILE A 357 -7.85 7.61 -19.28
C ILE A 357 -6.87 8.75 -19.04
#